data_3788979ecdd1982d23cfa19399f89ef1
#
_entry.id   3788979ecdd1982d23cfa19399f89ef1
#
_cell.length_a   1.000
_cell.length_b   1.000
_cell.length_c   1.000
_cell.angle_alpha   90.00
_cell.angle_beta   90.00
_cell.angle_gamma   90.00
#
_symmetry.space_group_name_H-M   'P 1'
#
loop_
_entity.id
_entity.type
_entity.pdbx_description
1 polymer ?
#
loop_
_entity_poly.entity_id
_entity_poly.type
_entity_poly.pdbx_seq_one_letter_code
_entity_poly.pdbx_strand_id
1 'polypeptide(L)'
;MTLLEYLVKHPEIKHNFISVAFTPDEEVSGLAKDLDLERFKSPIAYTLDGDHLGYYMDETFNASLSTIEIHGISVHTATAKGIMKNAVDIGNAFLNKLPALEKPQYTQGREGFYHVVSFNGDCEYAKIEINVRDHDSLQFDIRNNTLKMIVDMLNEEYGQGTVNITQRIQYRNLKEVIDQVPFMIPYLKQAIESVGSVSYTHLRAHETEADL
;
A
#
# COMPACT_ATOMS: atom_id res chain seq x y z
N MET A 1 13.86 11.37 -21.41
CA MET A 1 14.25 12.31 -22.49
C MET A 1 15.19 11.67 -23.50
N THR A 2 16.30 11.04 -23.11
CA THR A 2 17.31 10.43 -24.00
C THR A 2 16.72 9.44 -25.02
N LEU A 3 15.79 8.56 -24.60
CA LEU A 3 15.13 7.63 -25.51
C LEU A 3 14.35 8.34 -26.63
N LEU A 4 13.56 9.35 -26.27
CA LEU A 4 12.77 10.10 -27.26
C LEU A 4 13.67 10.85 -28.23
N GLU A 5 14.72 11.49 -27.73
CA GLU A 5 15.71 12.17 -28.54
C GLU A 5 16.43 11.20 -29.50
N TYR A 6 16.74 9.98 -29.00
CA TYR A 6 17.36 8.95 -29.81
C TYR A 6 16.44 8.50 -30.95
N LEU A 7 15.16 8.21 -30.66
CA LEU A 7 14.18 7.79 -31.67
C LEU A 7 13.93 8.88 -32.73
N VAL A 8 13.92 10.16 -32.33
CA VAL A 8 13.79 11.28 -33.27
C VAL A 8 15.00 11.37 -34.19
N LYS A 9 16.22 11.09 -33.70
CA LYS A 9 17.46 11.10 -34.47
C LYS A 9 17.65 9.85 -35.36
N HIS A 10 16.91 8.77 -35.06
CA HIS A 10 17.02 7.48 -35.74
C HIS A 10 15.67 7.04 -36.33
N PRO A 11 15.14 7.73 -37.33
CA PRO A 11 13.84 7.44 -37.93
C PRO A 11 13.77 6.09 -38.66
N GLU A 12 14.91 5.41 -38.88
CA GLU A 12 15.03 4.06 -39.40
C GLU A 12 14.55 2.98 -38.38
N ILE A 13 14.51 3.32 -37.07
CA ILE A 13 14.03 2.42 -36.02
C ILE A 13 12.51 2.34 -36.10
N LYS A 14 12.02 1.17 -36.49
CA LYS A 14 10.58 0.91 -36.55
C LYS A 14 10.01 0.69 -35.15
N HIS A 15 9.01 1.46 -34.78
CA HIS A 15 8.26 1.30 -33.54
C HIS A 15 6.79 1.62 -33.76
N ASN A 16 5.94 1.07 -32.89
CA ASN A 16 4.53 1.44 -32.80
C ASN A 16 4.37 2.83 -32.17
N PHE A 17 3.12 3.28 -32.07
CA PHE A 17 2.81 4.53 -31.38
C PHE A 17 3.33 4.50 -29.93
N ILE A 18 4.07 5.54 -29.56
CA ILE A 18 4.62 5.71 -28.20
C ILE A 18 4.01 6.96 -27.59
N SER A 19 3.36 6.81 -26.44
CA SER A 19 2.96 7.92 -25.58
C SER A 19 3.90 8.00 -24.41
N VAL A 20 4.28 9.22 -24.02
CA VAL A 20 5.10 9.45 -22.84
C VAL A 20 4.40 10.46 -21.95
N ALA A 21 4.30 10.16 -20.67
CA ALA A 21 3.79 11.05 -19.65
C ALA A 21 4.89 11.35 -18.63
N PHE A 22 4.98 12.60 -18.23
CA PHE A 22 5.79 13.07 -17.11
C PHE A 22 4.82 13.59 -16.05
N THR A 23 4.81 12.97 -14.90
CA THR A 23 3.93 13.37 -13.79
C THR A 23 4.75 14.14 -12.75
N PRO A 24 4.29 15.33 -12.30
CA PRO A 24 4.91 16.03 -11.19
C PRO A 24 4.53 15.39 -9.85
N ASP A 25 5.33 15.67 -8.82
CA ASP A 25 5.01 15.37 -7.42
C ASP A 25 4.72 13.88 -7.12
N GLU A 26 5.38 12.97 -7.84
CA GLU A 26 5.24 11.52 -7.61
C GLU A 26 5.57 11.17 -6.15
N GLU A 27 6.63 11.75 -5.60
CA GLU A 27 7.14 11.52 -4.23
C GLU A 27 6.19 11.99 -3.10
N VAL A 28 5.24 12.88 -3.39
CA VAL A 28 4.42 13.51 -2.33
C VAL A 28 2.92 13.28 -2.43
N SER A 29 2.37 12.96 -3.60
CA SER A 29 0.89 12.93 -3.72
C SER A 29 0.28 11.97 -4.74
N GLY A 30 1.07 11.27 -5.52
CA GLY A 30 0.55 10.32 -6.52
C GLY A 30 -0.40 10.95 -7.52
N LEU A 31 -0.02 12.07 -8.14
CA LEU A 31 -0.82 12.79 -9.13
C LEU A 31 -1.05 12.04 -10.45
N ALA A 32 -0.49 10.83 -10.58
CA ALA A 32 -0.78 9.95 -11.73
C ALA A 32 -2.27 9.67 -11.93
N LYS A 33 -3.09 9.81 -10.88
CA LYS A 33 -4.57 9.69 -10.94
C LYS A 33 -5.23 10.73 -11.87
N ASP A 34 -4.57 11.85 -12.11
CA ASP A 34 -5.08 12.94 -12.94
C ASP A 34 -4.61 12.81 -14.41
N LEU A 35 -3.90 11.74 -14.75
CA LEU A 35 -3.48 11.46 -16.12
C LEU A 35 -4.71 11.20 -17.00
N ASP A 36 -4.82 11.96 -18.09
CA ASP A 36 -5.85 11.77 -19.12
C ASP A 36 -5.56 10.50 -19.92
N LEU A 37 -6.12 9.38 -19.51
CA LEU A 37 -5.94 8.08 -20.13
C LEU A 37 -6.52 8.04 -21.54
N GLU A 38 -7.54 8.84 -21.86
CA GLU A 38 -8.11 8.90 -23.21
C GLU A 38 -7.13 9.56 -24.19
N ARG A 39 -6.36 10.55 -23.74
CA ARG A 39 -5.27 11.14 -24.52
C ARG A 39 -4.05 10.24 -24.59
N PHE A 40 -3.75 9.54 -23.51
CA PHE A 40 -2.56 8.68 -23.43
C PHE A 40 -2.65 7.50 -24.39
N LYS A 41 -3.81 6.89 -24.56
CA LYS A 41 -4.17 5.86 -25.61
C LYS A 41 -3.27 4.65 -25.73
N SER A 42 -2.38 4.39 -24.81
CA SER A 42 -1.51 3.21 -24.83
C SER A 42 -2.18 2.06 -24.06
N PRO A 43 -2.32 0.86 -24.65
CA PRO A 43 -2.94 -0.29 -24.00
C PRO A 43 -2.05 -0.92 -22.93
N ILE A 44 -0.73 -0.66 -22.99
CA ILE A 44 0.27 -1.10 -22.01
C ILE A 44 1.20 0.06 -21.67
N ALA A 45 1.78 0.03 -20.50
CA ALA A 45 2.79 1.01 -20.07
C ALA A 45 3.93 0.33 -19.31
N TYR A 46 5.12 0.88 -19.42
CA TYR A 46 6.27 0.57 -18.60
C TYR A 46 6.67 1.84 -17.86
N THR A 47 6.77 1.75 -16.54
CA THR A 47 7.33 2.83 -15.72
C THR A 47 8.83 2.65 -15.63
N LEU A 48 9.58 3.69 -16.01
CA LEU A 48 11.04 3.71 -15.96
C LEU A 48 11.46 4.46 -14.70
N ASP A 49 11.56 3.72 -13.63
CA ASP A 49 11.96 4.21 -12.31
C ASP A 49 12.63 3.06 -11.56
N GLY A 50 13.92 3.13 -11.32
CA GLY A 50 14.65 2.04 -10.69
C GLY A 50 16.13 2.31 -10.49
N ASP A 51 16.69 1.70 -9.44
CA ASP A 51 18.07 1.91 -9.02
C ASP A 51 19.08 1.00 -9.73
N HIS A 52 18.64 -0.17 -10.20
CA HIS A 52 19.55 -1.18 -10.72
C HIS A 52 19.20 -1.62 -12.13
N LEU A 53 20.24 -1.69 -12.98
CA LEU A 53 20.10 -2.16 -14.35
C LEU A 53 19.63 -3.64 -14.36
N GLY A 54 18.59 -3.91 -15.16
CA GLY A 54 18.05 -5.26 -15.34
C GLY A 54 16.97 -5.66 -14.34
N TYR A 55 16.72 -4.85 -13.31
CA TYR A 55 15.61 -5.08 -12.39
C TYR A 55 14.28 -4.65 -13.00
N TYR A 56 13.24 -5.44 -12.77
CA TYR A 56 11.87 -5.10 -13.15
C TYR A 56 10.90 -5.62 -12.09
N MET A 57 9.75 -4.99 -11.98
CA MET A 57 8.63 -5.44 -11.14
C MET A 57 7.44 -5.80 -12.03
N ASP A 58 6.90 -6.99 -11.80
CA ASP A 58 5.67 -7.50 -12.41
C ASP A 58 4.56 -7.72 -11.38
N GLU A 59 4.80 -7.32 -10.15
CA GLU A 59 3.89 -7.48 -9.04
C GLU A 59 4.09 -6.37 -8.00
N THR A 60 3.00 -5.82 -7.51
CA THR A 60 2.96 -4.98 -6.32
C THR A 60 2.17 -5.69 -5.22
N PHE A 61 2.03 -5.09 -4.06
CA PHE A 61 1.09 -5.58 -3.05
C PHE A 61 -0.25 -4.85 -3.11
N ASN A 62 -1.30 -5.40 -2.48
CA ASN A 62 -2.51 -4.68 -2.15
C ASN A 62 -2.25 -3.80 -0.93
N ALA A 63 -2.79 -2.59 -0.91
CA ALA A 63 -2.53 -1.61 0.12
C ALA A 63 -3.79 -0.93 0.63
N SER A 64 -3.91 -0.80 1.95
CA SER A 64 -4.93 0.03 2.59
C SER A 64 -4.36 0.78 3.79
N LEU A 65 -4.94 1.93 4.07
CA LEU A 65 -4.78 2.67 5.31
C LEU A 65 -6.08 2.56 6.11
N SER A 66 -5.96 2.09 7.34
CA SER A 66 -7.05 2.03 8.32
C SER A 66 -6.79 3.03 9.43
N THR A 67 -7.79 3.86 9.72
CA THR A 67 -7.80 4.78 10.84
C THR A 67 -8.77 4.26 11.88
N ILE A 68 -8.30 4.02 13.09
CA ILE A 68 -9.08 3.61 14.25
C ILE A 68 -9.17 4.81 15.19
N GLU A 69 -10.39 5.25 15.47
CA GLU A 69 -10.67 6.35 16.40
C GLU A 69 -11.39 5.79 17.63
N ILE A 70 -10.92 6.16 18.81
CA ILE A 70 -11.38 5.64 20.09
C ILE A 70 -11.85 6.80 20.95
N HIS A 71 -13.09 6.72 21.42
CA HIS A 71 -13.73 7.73 22.27
C HIS A 71 -13.83 7.21 23.69
N GLY A 72 -13.05 7.80 24.57
CA GLY A 72 -13.03 7.47 25.99
C GLY A 72 -14.05 8.26 26.81
N ILE A 73 -14.11 7.94 28.09
CA ILE A 73 -14.88 8.69 29.10
C ILE A 73 -13.93 9.02 30.26
N SER A 74 -13.55 10.29 30.36
CA SER A 74 -12.72 10.78 31.45
C SER A 74 -13.59 11.23 32.63
N VAL A 75 -13.25 10.80 33.82
CA VAL A 75 -13.86 11.21 35.08
C VAL A 75 -12.81 11.32 36.17
N HIS A 76 -13.15 11.95 37.28
CA HIS A 76 -12.22 12.07 38.41
C HIS A 76 -11.79 10.68 38.91
N THR A 77 -10.49 10.47 39.11
CA THR A 77 -9.90 9.17 39.41
C THR A 77 -10.49 8.50 40.67
N ALA A 78 -10.90 9.28 41.68
CA ALA A 78 -11.52 8.76 42.89
C ALA A 78 -12.90 8.14 42.66
N THR A 79 -13.57 8.45 41.53
CA THR A 79 -14.91 7.95 41.18
C THR A 79 -14.92 7.16 39.89
N ALA A 80 -13.75 6.81 39.38
CA ALA A 80 -13.58 6.22 38.04
C ALA A 80 -14.07 4.77 37.89
N LYS A 81 -14.19 4.03 39.00
CA LYS A 81 -14.51 2.60 38.97
C LYS A 81 -15.86 2.35 38.28
N GLY A 82 -15.84 1.58 37.20
CA GLY A 82 -17.02 1.21 36.41
C GLY A 82 -17.58 2.33 35.52
N ILE A 83 -16.94 3.51 35.47
CA ILE A 83 -17.41 4.65 34.66
C ILE A 83 -16.35 5.06 33.63
N MET A 84 -15.08 5.22 34.06
CA MET A 84 -13.99 5.66 33.19
C MET A 84 -13.74 4.63 32.08
N LYS A 85 -13.60 5.14 30.86
CA LYS A 85 -13.10 4.39 29.70
C LYS A 85 -11.90 5.16 29.16
N ASN A 86 -10.69 4.67 29.42
CA ASN A 86 -9.48 5.32 28.95
C ASN A 86 -9.19 4.92 27.50
N ALA A 87 -9.22 5.88 26.58
CA ALA A 87 -9.03 5.61 25.16
C ALA A 87 -7.64 5.04 24.84
N VAL A 88 -6.60 5.43 25.60
CA VAL A 88 -5.25 4.84 25.42
C VAL A 88 -5.22 3.37 25.83
N ASP A 89 -5.89 2.99 26.91
CA ASP A 89 -5.95 1.59 27.35
C ASP A 89 -6.72 0.73 26.33
N ILE A 90 -7.82 1.26 25.79
CA ILE A 90 -8.60 0.60 24.73
C ILE A 90 -7.77 0.47 23.45
N GLY A 91 -7.01 1.51 23.08
CA GLY A 91 -6.10 1.46 21.94
C GLY A 91 -5.01 0.40 22.11
N ASN A 92 -4.45 0.29 23.31
CA ASN A 92 -3.49 -0.78 23.61
C ASN A 92 -4.15 -2.17 23.55
N ALA A 93 -5.39 -2.31 24.03
CA ALA A 93 -6.16 -3.54 23.90
C ALA A 93 -6.42 -3.91 22.43
N PHE A 94 -6.69 -2.92 21.56
CA PHE A 94 -6.78 -3.10 20.11
C PHE A 94 -5.48 -3.67 19.54
N LEU A 95 -4.35 -3.04 19.82
CA LEU A 95 -3.04 -3.45 19.30
C LEU A 95 -2.64 -4.86 19.77
N ASN A 96 -3.01 -5.24 20.98
CA ASN A 96 -2.74 -6.57 21.54
C ASN A 96 -3.59 -7.70 20.91
N LYS A 97 -4.68 -7.36 20.20
CA LYS A 97 -5.49 -8.31 19.44
C LYS A 97 -4.98 -8.54 18.01
N LEU A 98 -4.04 -7.73 17.54
CA LEU A 98 -3.40 -7.93 16.23
C LEU A 98 -2.47 -9.15 16.28
N PRO A 99 -2.35 -9.90 15.17
CA PRO A 99 -1.39 -10.99 15.06
C PRO A 99 0.03 -10.52 15.35
N ALA A 100 0.66 -11.09 16.38
CA ALA A 100 1.90 -10.58 16.94
C ALA A 100 3.09 -10.61 15.95
N LEU A 101 3.11 -11.60 15.05
CA LEU A 101 4.19 -11.82 14.08
C LEU A 101 3.89 -11.27 12.68
N GLU A 102 2.68 -10.79 12.43
CA GLU A 102 2.32 -10.19 11.13
C GLU A 102 2.64 -8.68 11.13
N LYS A 103 3.92 -8.36 11.29
CA LYS A 103 4.45 -6.99 11.32
C LYS A 103 5.64 -6.88 10.38
N PRO A 104 5.95 -5.71 9.81
CA PRO A 104 7.06 -5.54 8.85
C PRO A 104 8.39 -6.13 9.33
N GLN A 105 8.69 -6.00 10.62
CA GLN A 105 9.95 -6.51 11.19
C GLN A 105 10.02 -8.05 11.35
N TYR A 106 8.92 -8.75 11.11
CA TYR A 106 8.83 -10.22 11.26
C TYR A 106 8.40 -10.93 9.97
N THR A 107 8.08 -10.18 8.93
CA THR A 107 7.62 -10.70 7.63
C THR A 107 8.66 -10.46 6.54
N GLN A 108 8.63 -11.31 5.50
CA GLN A 108 9.53 -11.21 4.36
C GLN A 108 8.84 -11.64 3.06
N GLY A 109 9.41 -11.26 1.92
CA GLY A 109 8.93 -11.68 0.60
C GLY A 109 7.46 -11.27 0.38
N ARG A 110 6.59 -12.25 0.19
CA ARG A 110 5.16 -12.05 -0.11
C ARG A 110 4.24 -12.09 1.12
N GLU A 111 4.79 -12.21 2.32
CA GLU A 111 4.02 -12.25 3.56
C GLU A 111 3.35 -10.88 3.81
N GLY A 112 2.05 -10.91 4.09
CA GLY A 112 1.31 -9.70 4.43
C GLY A 112 1.49 -9.29 5.89
N PHE A 113 1.23 -8.02 6.19
CA PHE A 113 1.45 -7.46 7.52
C PHE A 113 0.50 -6.32 7.87
N TYR A 114 0.47 -6.00 9.17
CA TYR A 114 -0.11 -4.80 9.76
C TYR A 114 1.03 -3.90 10.24
N HIS A 115 1.16 -2.72 9.66
CA HIS A 115 2.12 -1.71 10.09
C HIS A 115 1.40 -0.60 10.83
N VAL A 116 1.59 -0.54 12.14
CA VAL A 116 1.10 0.58 12.96
C VAL A 116 1.99 1.79 12.69
N VAL A 117 1.47 2.74 11.94
CA VAL A 117 2.18 3.96 11.53
C VAL A 117 2.23 4.97 12.67
N SER A 118 1.09 5.14 13.35
CA SER A 118 0.99 6.06 14.47
C SER A 118 0.00 5.58 15.52
N PHE A 119 0.25 5.95 16.77
CA PHE A 119 -0.69 5.86 17.87
C PHE A 119 -0.54 7.11 18.75
N ASN A 120 -1.56 7.94 18.73
CA ASN A 120 -1.60 9.19 19.48
C ASN A 120 -2.90 9.26 20.29
N GLY A 121 -2.84 9.80 21.49
CA GLY A 121 -4.07 9.98 22.28
C GLY A 121 -3.86 10.27 23.74
N ASP A 122 -4.99 10.46 24.41
CA ASP A 122 -5.12 10.65 25.85
C ASP A 122 -6.29 9.82 26.42
N CYS A 123 -6.79 10.14 27.62
CA CYS A 123 -7.90 9.40 28.23
C CYS A 123 -9.24 9.54 27.47
N GLU A 124 -9.46 10.66 26.79
CA GLU A 124 -10.74 10.98 26.17
C GLU A 124 -10.80 10.58 24.70
N TYR A 125 -9.64 10.62 24.00
CA TYR A 125 -9.56 10.31 22.59
C TYR A 125 -8.22 9.67 22.26
N ALA A 126 -8.26 8.66 21.39
CA ALA A 126 -7.05 8.09 20.79
C ALA A 126 -7.27 7.78 19.32
N LYS A 127 -6.21 7.90 18.53
CA LYS A 127 -6.18 7.60 17.11
C LYS A 127 -5.01 6.66 16.79
N ILE A 128 -5.30 5.59 16.05
CA ILE A 128 -4.31 4.65 15.53
C ILE A 128 -4.41 4.63 14.01
N GLU A 129 -3.29 4.73 13.33
CA GLU A 129 -3.19 4.56 11.89
C GLU A 129 -2.41 3.30 11.56
N ILE A 130 -2.99 2.46 10.71
CA ILE A 130 -2.44 1.15 10.36
C ILE A 130 -2.44 0.98 8.85
N ASN A 131 -1.27 0.77 8.27
CA ASN A 131 -1.13 0.28 6.91
C ASN A 131 -1.27 -1.25 6.90
N VAL A 132 -2.10 -1.75 5.98
CA VAL A 132 -2.21 -3.19 5.70
C VAL A 132 -1.64 -3.44 4.30
N ARG A 133 -0.77 -4.42 4.21
CA ARG A 133 -0.15 -4.85 2.95
C ARG A 133 -0.30 -6.36 2.81
N ASP A 134 -0.57 -6.83 1.60
CA ASP A 134 -0.51 -8.23 1.21
C ASP A 134 -0.45 -8.37 -0.30
N HIS A 135 0.31 -9.33 -0.79
CA HIS A 135 0.34 -9.65 -2.22
C HIS A 135 -0.89 -10.43 -2.67
N ASP A 136 -1.45 -11.28 -1.79
CA ASP A 136 -2.64 -12.05 -2.06
C ASP A 136 -3.91 -11.23 -1.75
N SER A 137 -4.79 -11.07 -2.74
CA SER A 137 -6.02 -10.26 -2.62
C SER A 137 -6.99 -10.81 -1.58
N LEU A 138 -7.09 -12.14 -1.44
CA LEU A 138 -7.98 -12.76 -0.44
C LEU A 138 -7.43 -12.55 0.98
N GLN A 139 -6.13 -12.77 1.19
CA GLN A 139 -5.49 -12.54 2.49
C GLN A 139 -5.55 -11.06 2.88
N PHE A 140 -5.38 -10.16 1.92
CA PHE A 140 -5.55 -8.73 2.14
C PHE A 140 -6.96 -8.38 2.64
N ASP A 141 -8.00 -8.93 2.01
CA ASP A 141 -9.39 -8.70 2.45
C ASP A 141 -9.66 -9.32 3.83
N ILE A 142 -9.09 -10.51 4.12
CA ILE A 142 -9.15 -11.13 5.45
C ILE A 142 -8.50 -10.21 6.49
N ARG A 143 -7.32 -9.63 6.22
CA ARG A 143 -6.64 -8.70 7.13
C ARG A 143 -7.48 -7.46 7.41
N ASN A 144 -8.05 -6.85 6.39
CA ASN A 144 -8.93 -5.69 6.56
C ASN A 144 -10.19 -6.03 7.38
N ASN A 145 -10.75 -7.22 7.18
CA ASN A 145 -11.89 -7.69 7.97
C ASN A 145 -11.51 -8.01 9.43
N THR A 146 -10.30 -8.52 9.67
CA THR A 146 -9.78 -8.73 11.02
C THR A 146 -9.77 -7.44 11.84
N LEU A 147 -9.36 -6.31 11.26
CA LEU A 147 -9.43 -5.01 11.94
C LEU A 147 -10.86 -4.64 12.34
N LYS A 148 -11.84 -4.87 11.45
CA LYS A 148 -13.26 -4.63 11.76
C LYS A 148 -13.77 -5.54 12.90
N MET A 149 -13.42 -6.82 12.85
CA MET A 149 -13.79 -7.76 13.91
C MET A 149 -13.23 -7.35 15.27
N ILE A 150 -11.99 -6.85 15.32
CA ILE A 150 -11.40 -6.33 16.57
C ILE A 150 -12.18 -5.11 17.07
N VAL A 151 -12.59 -4.20 16.19
CA VAL A 151 -13.42 -3.04 16.53
C VAL A 151 -14.77 -3.50 17.09
N ASP A 152 -15.43 -4.46 16.45
CA ASP A 152 -16.70 -5.00 16.91
C ASP A 152 -16.59 -5.63 18.31
N MET A 153 -15.56 -6.45 18.55
CA MET A 153 -15.28 -7.04 19.87
C MET A 153 -15.07 -5.97 20.95
N LEU A 154 -14.33 -4.91 20.64
CA LEU A 154 -14.11 -3.84 21.61
C LEU A 154 -15.38 -3.00 21.85
N ASN A 155 -16.22 -2.82 20.84
CA ASN A 155 -17.51 -2.17 21.00
C ASN A 155 -18.51 -3.01 21.81
N GLU A 156 -18.42 -4.35 21.74
CA GLU A 156 -19.17 -5.23 22.65
C GLU A 156 -18.70 -5.09 24.10
N GLU A 157 -17.38 -4.97 24.32
CA GLU A 157 -16.79 -4.86 25.65
C GLU A 157 -16.98 -3.47 26.29
N TYR A 158 -16.74 -2.40 25.51
CA TYR A 158 -16.70 -1.02 26.01
C TYR A 158 -17.96 -0.20 25.67
N GLY A 159 -18.85 -0.73 24.87
CA GLY A 159 -20.09 -0.09 24.40
C GLY A 159 -20.00 0.40 22.97
N GLN A 160 -21.14 0.35 22.27
CA GLN A 160 -21.24 0.72 20.85
C GLN A 160 -20.78 2.17 20.59
N GLY A 161 -20.02 2.36 19.53
CA GLY A 161 -19.49 3.67 19.12
C GLY A 161 -18.25 4.13 19.91
N THR A 162 -17.77 3.32 20.87
CA THR A 162 -16.51 3.60 21.58
C THR A 162 -15.31 3.53 20.62
N VAL A 163 -15.30 2.57 19.70
CA VAL A 163 -14.24 2.38 18.70
C VAL A 163 -14.85 2.46 17.31
N ASN A 164 -14.28 3.30 16.46
CA ASN A 164 -14.68 3.45 15.06
C ASN A 164 -13.50 3.13 14.14
N ILE A 165 -13.79 2.60 12.95
CA ILE A 165 -12.79 2.32 11.93
C ILE A 165 -13.20 2.92 10.59
N THR A 166 -12.26 3.61 9.95
CA THR A 166 -12.35 4.04 8.56
C THR A 166 -11.23 3.37 7.78
N GLN A 167 -11.59 2.71 6.67
CA GLN A 167 -10.62 2.03 5.81
C GLN A 167 -10.63 2.63 4.41
N ARG A 168 -9.46 2.92 3.89
CA ARG A 168 -9.25 3.39 2.53
C ARG A 168 -8.31 2.44 1.79
N ILE A 169 -8.81 1.80 0.75
CA ILE A 169 -7.96 1.07 -0.20
C ILE A 169 -7.13 2.12 -0.95
N GLN A 170 -5.83 1.97 -0.94
CA GLN A 170 -4.89 2.84 -1.66
C GLN A 170 -4.71 2.34 -3.09
N TYR A 171 -4.37 1.06 -3.24
CA TYR A 171 -4.25 0.39 -4.53
C TYR A 171 -4.37 -1.13 -4.38
N ARG A 172 -4.56 -1.81 -5.49
CA ARG A 172 -4.58 -3.28 -5.62
C ARG A 172 -3.32 -3.76 -6.32
N ASN A 173 -2.96 -5.01 -6.10
CA ASN A 173 -1.82 -5.66 -6.75
C ASN A 173 -1.97 -5.60 -8.28
N LEU A 174 -0.95 -5.12 -8.97
CA LEU A 174 -0.92 -5.00 -10.42
C LEU A 174 -0.82 -6.36 -11.13
N LYS A 175 -0.42 -7.41 -10.43
CA LYS A 175 -0.22 -8.73 -11.02
C LYS A 175 -1.45 -9.25 -11.75
N GLU A 176 -2.63 -9.09 -11.18
CA GLU A 176 -3.89 -9.54 -11.80
C GLU A 176 -4.17 -8.87 -13.15
N VAL A 177 -3.72 -7.62 -13.31
CA VAL A 177 -3.85 -6.86 -14.56
C VAL A 177 -2.76 -7.24 -15.56
N ILE A 178 -1.52 -7.35 -15.08
CA ILE A 178 -0.35 -7.72 -15.91
C ILE A 178 -0.53 -9.12 -16.50
N ASP A 179 -1.05 -10.07 -15.74
CA ASP A 179 -1.28 -11.45 -16.18
C ASP A 179 -2.31 -11.55 -17.32
N GLN A 180 -3.15 -10.53 -17.50
CA GLN A 180 -4.06 -10.46 -18.66
C GLN A 180 -3.35 -10.09 -19.97
N VAL A 181 -2.07 -9.66 -19.89
CA VAL A 181 -1.23 -9.29 -21.04
C VAL A 181 0.02 -10.18 -21.07
N PRO A 182 -0.10 -11.46 -21.44
CA PRO A 182 0.94 -12.48 -21.21
C PRO A 182 2.22 -12.25 -21.99
N PHE A 183 2.25 -11.40 -23.01
CA PHE A 183 3.45 -11.07 -23.78
C PHE A 183 4.29 -9.96 -23.12
N MET A 184 3.71 -9.16 -22.20
CA MET A 184 4.33 -7.94 -21.67
C MET A 184 5.65 -8.23 -20.94
N ILE A 185 5.63 -9.15 -19.98
CA ILE A 185 6.81 -9.51 -19.20
C ILE A 185 7.88 -10.27 -20.04
N PRO A 186 7.52 -11.27 -20.87
CA PRO A 186 8.49 -11.89 -21.77
C PRO A 186 9.21 -10.89 -22.69
N TYR A 187 8.50 -9.92 -23.25
CA TYR A 187 9.13 -8.89 -24.09
C TYR A 187 10.05 -7.98 -23.31
N LEU A 188 9.67 -7.60 -22.08
CA LEU A 188 10.54 -6.82 -21.18
C LEU A 188 11.83 -7.56 -20.87
N LYS A 189 11.74 -8.84 -20.49
CA LYS A 189 12.92 -9.71 -20.25
C LYS A 189 13.84 -9.78 -21.47
N GLN A 190 13.27 -10.08 -22.62
CA GLN A 190 14.03 -10.15 -23.88
C GLN A 190 14.72 -8.80 -24.21
N ALA A 191 14.06 -7.68 -23.96
CA ALA A 191 14.65 -6.37 -24.17
C ALA A 191 15.84 -6.12 -23.24
N ILE A 192 15.71 -6.44 -21.95
CA ILE A 192 16.78 -6.32 -20.95
C ILE A 192 17.98 -7.22 -21.35
N GLU A 193 17.72 -8.45 -21.72
CA GLU A 193 18.77 -9.43 -22.07
C GLU A 193 19.47 -9.06 -23.40
N SER A 194 18.74 -8.46 -24.34
CA SER A 194 19.30 -8.04 -25.64
C SER A 194 20.38 -6.96 -25.56
N VAL A 195 20.42 -6.21 -24.46
CA VAL A 195 21.46 -5.18 -24.19
C VAL A 195 22.58 -5.73 -23.29
N GLY A 196 22.64 -7.05 -23.10
CA GLY A 196 23.70 -7.72 -22.34
C GLY A 196 23.53 -7.65 -20.83
N SER A 197 22.33 -7.28 -20.34
CA SER A 197 21.99 -7.31 -18.93
C SER A 197 21.25 -8.61 -18.59
N VAL A 198 21.33 -9.03 -17.31
CA VAL A 198 20.53 -10.14 -16.77
C VAL A 198 19.23 -9.54 -16.24
N SER A 199 18.10 -10.19 -16.54
CA SER A 199 16.79 -9.75 -16.03
C SER A 199 16.55 -10.33 -14.64
N TYR A 200 16.25 -9.47 -13.66
CA TYR A 200 15.93 -9.84 -12.28
C TYR A 200 14.54 -9.34 -11.90
N THR A 201 13.70 -10.25 -11.39
CA THR A 201 12.43 -9.84 -10.78
C THR A 201 12.70 -9.31 -9.37
N HIS A 202 12.21 -8.10 -9.08
CA HIS A 202 12.25 -7.51 -7.76
C HIS A 202 10.82 -7.44 -7.19
N LEU A 203 10.63 -7.96 -5.97
CA LEU A 203 9.39 -7.80 -5.21
C LEU A 203 9.55 -6.59 -4.30
N ARG A 204 8.73 -5.58 -4.51
CA ARG A 204 8.64 -4.43 -3.62
C ARG A 204 7.83 -4.83 -2.39
N ALA A 205 8.48 -5.45 -1.40
CA ALA A 205 7.80 -6.01 -0.23
C ALA A 205 7.69 -5.05 0.96
N HIS A 206 8.63 -4.13 1.11
CA HIS A 206 8.79 -3.32 2.32
C HIS A 206 9.21 -1.89 1.98
N GLU A 207 8.34 -1.13 1.30
CA GLU A 207 8.56 0.31 1.20
C GLU A 207 8.16 0.98 2.51
N THR A 208 9.09 1.72 3.07
CA THR A 208 8.79 2.72 4.09
C THR A 208 8.20 3.97 3.43
N GLU A 209 7.42 4.76 4.14
CA GLU A 209 6.87 6.02 3.61
C GLU A 209 7.96 7.04 3.17
N ALA A 210 9.23 6.75 3.48
CA ALA A 210 10.38 7.52 3.03
C ALA A 210 10.78 7.24 1.57
N ASP A 211 10.22 6.19 0.97
CA ASP A 211 10.46 5.78 -0.42
C ASP A 211 9.26 6.11 -1.33
N LEU A 212 8.28 6.89 -0.80
CA LEU A 212 7.07 7.36 -1.50
C LEU A 212 7.10 8.85 -1.72
#